data_15cba584636a1ff0444b7c1a2931b4f7
#
_entry.id   15cba584636a1ff0444b7c1a2931b4f7
#
_cell.length_a   1.000
_cell.length_b   1.000
_cell.length_c   1.000
_cell.angle_alpha   90.00
_cell.angle_beta   90.00
_cell.angle_gamma   90.00
#
_symmetry.space_group_name_H-M   'P 1'
#
loop_
_entity.id
_entity.type
_entity.pdbx_description
1 polymer ?
#
loop_
_entity_poly.entity_id
_entity_poly.type
_entity_poly.pdbx_seq_one_letter_code
_entity_poly.pdbx_strand_id
1 'polypeptide(L)'
;MISRAGTIAAVCLLLAACDNVVGFDYRVASKDPKVSSAQMLRVVTDALDRAEARAWAQIDEKTGEVTFTLRAFASGKPPSVRSAETRLLGALRYEFGERVEVFCNGEPLR
;
A
#
# COMPACT_ATOMS: atom_id res chain seq x y z
N MET A 1 -16.94 31.51 21.26
CA MET A 1 -16.36 31.33 19.90
C MET A 1 -14.86 31.31 19.89
N ILE A 2 -14.22 32.27 20.53
CA ILE A 2 -12.75 32.34 20.58
C ILE A 2 -12.16 31.10 21.26
N SER A 3 -12.79 30.61 22.32
CA SER A 3 -12.36 29.40 23.01
C SER A 3 -12.48 28.15 22.11
N ARG A 4 -13.48 28.11 21.22
CA ARG A 4 -13.61 27.04 20.25
C ARG A 4 -12.47 27.05 19.24
N ALA A 5 -12.10 28.21 18.76
CA ALA A 5 -11.00 28.38 17.84
C ALA A 5 -9.70 27.90 18.49
N GLY A 6 -9.48 28.26 19.78
CA GLY A 6 -8.32 27.78 20.51
C GLY A 6 -8.32 26.27 20.72
N THR A 7 -9.47 25.68 21.02
CA THR A 7 -9.61 24.24 21.18
C THR A 7 -9.36 23.51 19.86
N ILE A 8 -9.90 24.01 18.75
CA ILE A 8 -9.67 23.46 17.43
C ILE A 8 -8.20 23.53 17.05
N ALA A 9 -7.54 24.64 17.34
CA ALA A 9 -6.11 24.78 17.08
C ALA A 9 -5.28 23.76 17.87
N ALA A 10 -5.63 23.51 19.14
CA ALA A 10 -4.97 22.50 19.95
C ALA A 10 -5.18 21.09 19.38
N VAL A 11 -6.38 20.76 18.93
CA VAL A 11 -6.68 19.50 18.27
C VAL A 11 -5.90 19.36 16.97
N CYS A 12 -5.80 20.43 16.19
CA CYS A 12 -5.01 20.43 14.97
C CYS A 12 -3.53 20.17 15.24
N LEU A 13 -2.99 20.71 16.32
CA LEU A 13 -1.60 20.44 16.70
C LEU A 13 -1.39 18.98 17.08
N LEU A 14 -2.34 18.36 17.78
CA LEU A 14 -2.29 16.95 18.09
C LEU A 14 -2.40 16.10 16.82
N LEU A 15 -3.27 16.48 15.91
CA LEU A 15 -3.39 15.81 14.62
C LEU A 15 -2.13 15.99 13.77
N ALA A 16 -1.51 17.15 13.81
CA ALA A 16 -0.26 17.39 13.10
C ALA A 16 0.86 16.50 13.64
N ALA A 17 0.88 16.21 14.93
CA ALA A 17 1.81 15.23 15.50
C ALA A 17 1.51 13.81 14.99
N CYS A 18 0.24 13.52 14.68
CA CYS A 18 -0.18 12.25 14.06
C CYS A 18 -0.03 12.28 12.53
N ASP A 19 0.12 13.46 11.92
CA ASP A 19 0.26 13.60 10.47
C ASP A 19 1.62 13.14 9.94
N ASN A 20 2.49 12.67 10.82
CA ASN A 20 3.70 11.96 10.41
C ASN A 20 3.39 10.56 9.88
N VAL A 21 2.13 10.13 9.93
CA VAL A 21 1.69 8.90 9.31
C VAL A 21 1.54 9.14 7.82
N VAL A 22 2.36 8.45 7.04
CA VAL A 22 2.32 8.53 5.58
C VAL A 22 1.74 7.21 5.06
N GLY A 23 0.79 7.32 4.15
CA GLY A 23 0.21 6.17 3.46
C GLY A 23 0.88 5.97 2.11
N PHE A 24 1.25 4.73 1.81
CA PHE A 24 1.74 4.35 0.50
C PHE A 24 0.69 3.44 -0.13
N ASP A 25 0.03 3.95 -1.17
CA ASP A 25 -1.05 3.24 -1.84
C ASP A 25 -0.49 2.41 -2.98
N TYR A 26 -0.70 1.12 -2.90
CA TYR A 26 -0.21 0.17 -3.89
C TYR A 26 -1.34 -0.38 -4.73
N ARG A 27 -1.03 -0.64 -5.98
CA ARG A 27 -1.95 -1.19 -6.95
C ARG A 27 -1.19 -2.21 -7.79
N VAL A 28 -1.76 -3.41 -7.90
CA VAL A 28 -1.19 -4.49 -8.72
C VAL A 28 -2.14 -4.76 -9.87
N ALA A 29 -1.66 -4.59 -11.09
CA ALA A 29 -2.44 -4.71 -12.29
C ALA A 29 -1.94 -5.87 -13.16
N SER A 30 -2.85 -6.63 -13.73
CA SER A 30 -2.51 -7.68 -14.68
C SER A 30 -2.37 -7.11 -16.09
N LYS A 31 -1.32 -7.52 -16.78
CA LYS A 31 -1.12 -7.24 -18.20
C LYS A 31 -1.54 -8.42 -19.07
N ASP A 32 -1.89 -9.55 -18.45
CA ASP A 32 -2.22 -10.79 -19.14
C ASP A 32 -3.59 -11.25 -18.67
N PRO A 33 -4.55 -11.47 -19.59
CA PRO A 33 -5.88 -11.96 -19.22
C PRO A 33 -5.88 -13.29 -18.49
N LYS A 34 -4.82 -14.07 -18.61
CA LYS A 34 -4.68 -15.35 -17.91
C LYS A 34 -4.35 -15.21 -16.44
N VAL A 35 -3.91 -14.03 -16.00
CA VAL A 35 -3.64 -13.76 -14.59
C VAL A 35 -4.89 -13.14 -14.00
N SER A 36 -5.54 -13.87 -13.10
CA SER A 36 -6.78 -13.41 -12.47
C SER A 36 -6.51 -12.52 -11.26
N SER A 37 -7.50 -11.70 -10.93
CA SER A 37 -7.45 -10.88 -9.72
C SER A 37 -7.29 -11.74 -8.46
N ALA A 38 -7.97 -12.90 -8.43
CA ALA A 38 -7.88 -13.80 -7.29
C ALA A 38 -6.48 -14.37 -7.11
N GLN A 39 -5.79 -14.69 -8.19
CA GLN A 39 -4.39 -15.16 -8.14
C GLN A 39 -3.47 -14.06 -7.62
N MET A 40 -3.63 -12.83 -8.11
CA MET A 40 -2.85 -11.69 -7.64
C MET A 40 -3.11 -11.42 -6.15
N LEU A 41 -4.38 -11.44 -5.75
CA LEU A 41 -4.76 -11.21 -4.36
C LEU A 41 -4.11 -12.22 -3.42
N ARG A 42 -4.10 -13.49 -3.81
CA ARG A 42 -3.49 -14.55 -3.00
C ARG A 42 -1.99 -14.32 -2.82
N VAL A 43 -1.28 -14.00 -3.89
CA VAL A 43 0.17 -13.76 -3.83
C VAL A 43 0.49 -12.52 -3.02
N VAL A 44 -0.27 -11.44 -3.22
CA VAL A 44 -0.10 -10.20 -2.45
C VAL A 44 -0.36 -10.43 -0.97
N THR A 45 -1.48 -11.09 -0.64
CA THR A 45 -1.85 -11.38 0.75
C THR A 45 -0.76 -12.21 1.44
N ASP A 46 -0.28 -13.25 0.78
CA ASP A 46 0.78 -14.11 1.32
C ASP A 46 2.09 -13.32 1.53
N ALA A 47 2.45 -12.49 0.58
CA ALA A 47 3.67 -11.69 0.67
C ALA A 47 3.59 -10.66 1.81
N LEU A 48 2.44 -10.00 1.97
CA LEU A 48 2.22 -9.05 3.06
C LEU A 48 2.26 -9.75 4.41
N ASP A 49 1.67 -10.92 4.51
CA ASP A 49 1.64 -11.71 5.73
C ASP A 49 3.06 -12.15 6.13
N ARG A 50 3.84 -12.63 5.19
CA ARG A 50 5.24 -13.02 5.43
C ARG A 50 6.13 -11.84 5.81
N ALA A 51 5.81 -10.65 5.33
CA ALA A 51 6.51 -9.42 5.70
C ALA A 51 6.02 -8.85 7.02
N GLU A 52 5.02 -9.49 7.65
CA GLU A 52 4.37 -9.01 8.87
C GLU A 52 3.79 -7.60 8.69
N ALA A 53 3.43 -7.27 7.47
CA ALA A 53 2.83 -5.99 7.17
C ALA A 53 1.35 -5.98 7.58
N ARG A 54 0.97 -4.96 8.33
CA ARG A 54 -0.43 -4.79 8.74
C ARG A 54 -1.20 -4.07 7.66
N ALA A 55 -1.55 -4.80 6.62
CA ALA A 55 -2.25 -4.26 5.47
C ALA A 55 -3.24 -5.31 4.94
N TRP A 56 -4.33 -4.81 4.39
CA TRP A 56 -5.40 -5.63 3.82
C TRP A 56 -5.44 -5.39 2.33
N ALA A 57 -5.11 -6.41 1.57
CA ALA A 57 -5.24 -6.36 0.13
C ALA A 57 -6.68 -6.70 -0.26
N GLN A 58 -7.18 -6.02 -1.27
CA GLN A 58 -8.53 -6.23 -1.77
C GLN A 58 -8.55 -6.05 -3.29
N ILE A 59 -9.57 -6.61 -3.91
CA ILE A 59 -9.77 -6.47 -5.35
C ILE A 59 -10.68 -5.26 -5.59
N ASP A 60 -10.21 -4.35 -6.44
CA ASP A 60 -11.06 -3.27 -6.94
C ASP A 60 -11.99 -3.87 -7.99
N GLU A 61 -13.28 -3.90 -7.70
CA GLU A 61 -14.28 -4.53 -8.58
C GLU A 61 -14.40 -3.84 -9.93
N LYS A 62 -14.05 -2.56 -10.02
CA LYS A 62 -14.16 -1.81 -11.28
C LYS A 62 -13.01 -2.11 -12.22
N THR A 63 -11.82 -2.32 -11.69
CA THR A 63 -10.60 -2.48 -12.50
C THR A 63 -10.04 -3.89 -12.47
N GLY A 64 -10.41 -4.69 -11.48
CA GLY A 64 -9.82 -6.01 -11.24
C GLY A 64 -8.43 -5.95 -10.63
N GLU A 65 -7.95 -4.77 -10.31
CA GLU A 65 -6.64 -4.60 -9.69
C GLU A 65 -6.68 -4.93 -8.21
N VAL A 66 -5.55 -5.36 -7.67
CA VAL A 66 -5.39 -5.58 -6.23
C VAL A 66 -4.81 -4.33 -5.61
N THR A 67 -5.45 -3.82 -4.57
CA THR A 67 -5.04 -2.58 -3.91
C THR A 67 -4.81 -2.82 -2.43
N PHE A 68 -3.85 -2.10 -1.86
CA PHE A 68 -3.59 -2.08 -0.42
C PHE A 68 -2.78 -0.84 -0.08
N THR A 69 -2.75 -0.51 1.22
CA THR A 69 -2.02 0.66 1.71
C THR A 69 -1.06 0.22 2.82
N LEU A 70 0.20 0.63 2.72
CA LEU A 70 1.17 0.50 3.80
C LEU A 70 1.32 1.86 4.48
N ARG A 71 1.32 1.87 5.82
CA ARG A 71 1.42 3.11 6.60
C ARG A 71 2.70 3.12 7.42
N ALA A 72 3.27 4.30 7.56
CA ALA A 72 4.48 4.50 8.33
C ALA A 72 4.49 5.88 9.00
N PHE A 73 5.24 6.00 10.08
CA PHE A 73 5.36 7.23 10.85
C PHE A 73 6.61 8.02 10.46
N ALA A 74 6.90 8.13 9.18
CA ALA A 74 8.10 8.81 8.73
C ALA A 74 7.90 9.43 7.37
N SER A 75 8.66 10.46 7.06
CA SER A 75 8.74 11.00 5.72
C SER A 75 9.55 10.03 4.85
N GLY A 76 9.07 9.75 3.66
CA GLY A 76 9.67 8.77 2.77
C GLY A 76 9.33 7.34 3.16
N LYS A 77 9.93 6.38 2.47
CA LYS A 77 9.70 4.96 2.73
C LYS A 77 10.66 4.45 3.80
N PRO A 78 10.19 4.08 4.99
CA PRO A 78 11.05 3.50 6.01
C PRO A 78 11.45 2.06 5.64
N PRO A 79 12.47 1.50 6.32
CA PRO A 79 12.94 0.14 6.03
C PRO A 79 11.85 -0.93 6.08
N SER A 80 10.87 -0.80 6.96
CA SER A 80 9.76 -1.75 7.05
C SER A 80 8.91 -1.78 5.79
N VAL A 81 8.61 -0.60 5.23
CA VAL A 81 7.85 -0.48 3.98
C VAL A 81 8.68 -0.98 2.80
N ARG A 82 9.96 -0.63 2.76
CA ARG A 82 10.86 -1.10 1.70
C ARG A 82 11.02 -2.61 1.71
N SER A 83 11.12 -3.21 2.89
CA SER A 83 11.22 -4.66 3.03
C SER A 83 9.97 -5.35 2.53
N ALA A 84 8.80 -4.86 2.91
CA ALA A 84 7.52 -5.39 2.45
C ALA A 84 7.39 -5.25 0.93
N GLU A 85 7.76 -4.10 0.39
CA GLU A 85 7.74 -3.83 -1.05
C GLU A 85 8.66 -4.79 -1.83
N THR A 86 9.87 -5.00 -1.32
CA THR A 86 10.83 -5.91 -1.95
C THR A 86 10.31 -7.35 -1.98
N ARG A 87 9.72 -7.81 -0.88
CA ARG A 87 9.13 -9.14 -0.80
C ARG A 87 7.95 -9.29 -1.73
N LEU A 88 7.11 -8.27 -1.79
CA LEU A 88 5.96 -8.24 -2.69
C LEU A 88 6.40 -8.34 -4.14
N LEU A 89 7.33 -7.50 -4.56
CA LEU A 89 7.85 -7.50 -5.93
C LEU A 89 8.49 -8.84 -6.27
N GLY A 90 9.27 -9.40 -5.36
CA GLY A 90 9.89 -10.70 -5.54
C GLY A 90 8.86 -11.82 -5.73
N ALA A 91 7.83 -11.84 -4.91
CA ALA A 91 6.78 -12.85 -4.98
C ALA A 91 5.98 -12.74 -6.29
N LEU A 92 5.62 -11.53 -6.67
CA LEU A 92 4.87 -11.29 -7.91
C LEU A 92 5.68 -11.65 -9.15
N ARG A 93 6.96 -11.31 -9.17
CA ARG A 93 7.83 -11.67 -10.28
C ARG A 93 8.08 -13.16 -10.37
N TYR A 94 8.18 -13.82 -9.22
CA TYR A 94 8.34 -15.27 -9.18
C TYR A 94 7.11 -15.98 -9.77
N GLU A 95 5.91 -15.55 -9.38
CA GLU A 95 4.67 -16.20 -9.82
C GLU A 95 4.24 -15.78 -11.23
N PHE A 96 4.38 -14.53 -11.59
CA PHE A 96 3.79 -13.98 -12.80
C PHE A 96 4.80 -13.40 -13.79
N GLY A 97 6.06 -13.25 -13.39
CA GLY A 97 7.05 -12.61 -14.23
C GLY A 97 6.66 -11.16 -14.53
N GLU A 98 6.71 -10.80 -15.80
CA GLU A 98 6.35 -9.46 -16.26
C GLU A 98 4.87 -9.32 -16.62
N ARG A 99 4.06 -10.33 -16.33
CA ARG A 99 2.63 -10.31 -16.64
C ARG A 99 1.82 -9.45 -15.68
N VAL A 100 2.42 -8.97 -14.62
CA VAL A 100 1.81 -8.03 -13.69
C VAL A 100 2.68 -6.80 -13.53
N GLU A 101 2.05 -5.71 -13.13
CA GLU A 101 2.71 -4.44 -12.89
C GLU A 101 2.27 -3.90 -11.54
N VAL A 102 3.21 -3.30 -10.79
CA VAL A 102 2.95 -2.76 -9.47
C VAL A 102 3.17 -1.26 -9.48
N PHE A 103 2.25 -0.54 -8.88
CA PHE A 103 2.31 0.91 -8.75
C PHE A 103 2.30 1.30 -7.28
N CYS A 104 3.06 2.32 -6.93
CA CYS A 104 3.04 2.93 -5.61
C CYS A 104 2.72 4.42 -5.78
N ASN A 105 1.62 4.87 -5.18
CA ASN A 105 1.15 6.25 -5.32
C ASN A 105 1.05 6.68 -6.79
N GLY A 106 0.61 5.76 -7.65
CA GLY A 106 0.41 6.00 -9.07
C GLY A 106 1.66 5.84 -9.93
N GLU A 107 2.83 5.62 -9.34
CA GLU A 107 4.06 5.45 -10.11
C GLU A 107 4.47 3.98 -10.19
N PRO A 108 4.91 3.51 -11.37
CA PRO A 108 5.30 2.11 -11.51
C PRO A 108 6.58 1.81 -10.71
N LEU A 109 6.56 0.65 -10.07
CA LEU A 109 7.72 0.11 -9.37
C LEU A 109 8.48 -0.85 -10.29
N ARG A 110 9.79 -0.79 -10.25
CA ARG A 110 10.64 -1.64 -11.07
C ARG A 110 11.59 -2.50 -10.25
#